data_90924f926ccd35e41793845193b00335
#
_entry.id   90924f926ccd35e41793845193b00335
#
_cell.length_a   1.000
_cell.length_b   1.000
_cell.length_c   1.000
_cell.angle_alpha   90.00
_cell.angle_beta   90.00
_cell.angle_gamma   90.00
#
_symmetry.space_group_name_H-M   'P 1'
#
loop_
_entity.id
_entity.type
_entity.pdbx_description
1 polymer ?
#
loop_
_entity_poly.entity_id
_entity_poly.type
_entity_poly.pdbx_seq_one_letter_code
_entity_poly.pdbx_strand_id
1 'polypeptide(L)'
;PPSTNPGQGQLLRTTPGAVKNPSYSTTPGGAQLPWVILATMATVIASQALIPGAFSVTKQVIQLGYLPRLHIEHTSVKETGQIYMPFVNWGLFVAIVLAVVMFRSSSNLAAAYGIAVTLDMLITTVLTFFVIRFAWNYPLPLCIASTIVFFVVDLAFFSSNLLKLFDGGWFPLMIGGAVFLLMTTWKQGRVQLNSALKQDAIDLPSFLDAVFVSPPVRVEGTAVFLTAEPGTVPNALLHNLKHNKVLHKNNLFVTVRSHEVPWIRLDKRVEIDPLGHDCWQVTVHYGFKNDPDLPTALQQLRGRGCELDNMTTSYFLSRDIVIPTVGTGMAPWREKLFAQMHHNASGAAEFLNLPNNAVVELGSKIQI
;
A
#
# COMPACT_ATOMS: atom_id res chain seq x y z
N PRO A 1 6.65 -36.05 -3.76
CA PRO A 1 5.25 -35.85 -4.07
C PRO A 1 4.79 -37.00 -4.97
N PRO A 2 3.67 -37.63 -4.65
CA PRO A 2 3.13 -38.62 -5.56
C PRO A 2 2.83 -37.92 -6.88
N SER A 3 3.47 -38.36 -7.96
CA SER A 3 3.19 -37.82 -9.28
C SER A 3 1.75 -38.13 -9.63
N THR A 4 0.95 -37.13 -9.85
CA THR A 4 -0.43 -37.25 -10.32
C THR A 4 -0.49 -37.72 -11.79
N ASN A 5 0.66 -37.79 -12.45
CA ASN A 5 0.79 -38.21 -13.83
C ASN A 5 0.94 -39.75 -13.89
N PRO A 6 0.01 -40.48 -14.52
CA PRO A 6 0.06 -41.94 -14.60
C PRO A 6 1.37 -42.49 -15.18
N GLY A 7 1.95 -41.79 -16.16
CA GLY A 7 3.22 -42.18 -16.79
C GLY A 7 4.40 -42.12 -15.82
N GLN A 8 4.44 -41.10 -14.96
CA GLN A 8 5.49 -40.99 -13.93
C GLN A 8 5.32 -42.06 -12.85
N GLY A 9 4.08 -42.34 -12.45
CA GLY A 9 3.76 -43.42 -11.50
C GLY A 9 4.20 -44.80 -12.02
N GLN A 10 4.01 -45.06 -13.30
CA GLN A 10 4.45 -46.31 -13.94
C GLN A 10 5.98 -46.39 -14.04
N LEU A 11 6.67 -45.28 -14.39
CA LEU A 11 8.11 -45.21 -14.41
C LEU A 11 8.74 -45.50 -13.04
N LEU A 12 8.16 -44.93 -11.97
CA LEU A 12 8.66 -45.14 -10.60
C LEU A 12 8.53 -46.57 -10.12
N ARG A 13 7.53 -47.32 -10.64
CA ARG A 13 7.38 -48.79 -10.40
C ARG A 13 8.47 -49.61 -11.09
N THR A 14 8.87 -49.19 -12.29
CA THR A 14 9.84 -49.92 -13.11
C THR A 14 11.30 -49.49 -12.84
N THR A 15 11.51 -48.24 -12.41
CA THR A 15 12.85 -47.68 -12.22
C THR A 15 12.91 -46.84 -10.94
N PRO A 16 13.19 -47.45 -9.77
CA PRO A 16 13.23 -46.75 -8.48
C PRO A 16 14.21 -45.60 -8.41
N GLY A 17 15.27 -45.61 -9.22
CA GLY A 17 16.25 -44.52 -9.30
C GLY A 17 15.72 -43.23 -9.92
N ALA A 18 14.57 -43.25 -10.61
CA ALA A 18 13.97 -42.08 -11.23
C ALA A 18 13.23 -41.14 -10.23
N VAL A 19 13.20 -41.49 -8.93
CA VAL A 19 12.53 -40.71 -7.89
C VAL A 19 13.02 -39.26 -7.82
N LYS A 20 14.29 -38.99 -8.09
CA LYS A 20 14.87 -37.65 -8.01
C LYS A 20 14.35 -36.71 -9.11
N ASN A 21 14.17 -37.21 -10.34
CA ASN A 21 13.76 -36.40 -11.50
C ASN A 21 12.78 -37.16 -12.42
N PRO A 22 11.58 -37.51 -11.97
CA PRO A 22 10.67 -38.37 -12.71
C PRO A 22 10.25 -37.76 -14.06
N SER A 23 10.05 -36.47 -14.14
CA SER A 23 9.63 -35.80 -15.39
C SER A 23 10.69 -35.85 -16.49
N TYR A 24 11.97 -35.71 -16.14
CA TYR A 24 13.06 -35.77 -17.12
C TYR A 24 13.38 -37.24 -17.48
N SER A 25 13.18 -38.17 -16.57
CA SER A 25 13.42 -39.60 -16.79
C SER A 25 12.39 -40.25 -17.71
N THR A 26 11.19 -39.67 -17.85
CA THR A 26 10.16 -40.12 -18.81
C THR A 26 10.44 -39.65 -20.23
N THR A 27 11.35 -38.68 -20.41
CA THR A 27 11.58 -38.06 -21.72
C THR A 27 12.67 -38.83 -22.48
N PRO A 28 12.50 -39.16 -23.77
CA PRO A 28 13.54 -39.76 -24.59
C PRO A 28 14.82 -38.91 -24.59
N GLY A 29 16.00 -39.55 -24.58
CA GLY A 29 17.27 -38.84 -24.40
C GLY A 29 17.55 -37.67 -25.37
N GLY A 30 17.04 -37.76 -26.63
CA GLY A 30 17.11 -36.68 -27.60
C GLY A 30 16.17 -35.48 -27.34
N ALA A 31 15.14 -35.66 -26.51
CA ALA A 31 14.16 -34.60 -26.20
C ALA A 31 14.40 -33.90 -24.85
N GLN A 32 15.42 -34.31 -24.09
CA GLN A 32 15.70 -33.71 -22.77
C GLN A 32 16.11 -32.25 -22.87
N LEU A 33 16.97 -31.87 -23.82
CA LEU A 33 17.40 -30.48 -24.01
C LEU A 33 16.24 -29.56 -24.41
N PRO A 34 15.40 -29.89 -25.41
CA PRO A 34 14.17 -29.15 -25.67
C PRO A 34 13.25 -28.99 -24.46
N TRP A 35 13.10 -30.04 -23.63
CA TRP A 35 12.29 -29.99 -22.41
C TRP A 35 12.85 -28.98 -21.39
N VAL A 36 14.16 -28.95 -21.17
CA VAL A 36 14.81 -27.99 -20.27
C VAL A 36 14.62 -26.57 -20.76
N ILE A 37 14.79 -26.32 -22.06
CA ILE A 37 14.56 -25.01 -22.67
C ILE A 37 13.11 -24.57 -22.47
N LEU A 38 12.14 -25.44 -22.76
CA LEU A 38 10.72 -25.16 -22.60
C LEU A 38 10.37 -24.85 -21.12
N ALA A 39 10.87 -25.66 -20.18
CA ALA A 39 10.66 -25.44 -18.75
C ALA A 39 11.26 -24.11 -18.29
N THR A 40 12.44 -23.73 -18.79
CA THR A 40 13.08 -22.46 -18.49
C THR A 40 12.25 -21.28 -19.04
N MET A 41 11.79 -21.35 -20.28
CA MET A 41 10.92 -20.34 -20.87
C MET A 41 9.60 -20.20 -20.08
N ALA A 42 8.97 -21.31 -19.71
CA ALA A 42 7.76 -21.30 -18.89
C ALA A 42 8.00 -20.64 -17.53
N THR A 43 9.15 -20.86 -16.90
CA THR A 43 9.53 -20.23 -15.63
C THR A 43 9.72 -18.73 -15.76
N VAL A 44 10.35 -18.27 -16.86
CA VAL A 44 10.52 -16.84 -17.16
C VAL A 44 9.17 -16.16 -17.31
N ILE A 45 8.23 -16.77 -18.08
CA ILE A 45 6.88 -16.23 -18.28
C ILE A 45 6.12 -16.18 -16.94
N ALA A 46 6.20 -17.22 -16.14
CA ALA A 46 5.57 -17.26 -14.82
C ALA A 46 6.12 -16.16 -13.89
N SER A 47 7.42 -15.93 -13.89
CA SER A 47 8.06 -14.85 -13.11
C SER A 47 7.55 -13.48 -13.55
N GLN A 48 7.44 -13.23 -14.85
CA GLN A 48 6.90 -11.97 -15.39
C GLN A 48 5.44 -11.72 -14.99
N ALA A 49 4.64 -12.75 -14.78
CA ALA A 49 3.27 -12.62 -14.32
C ALA A 49 3.16 -12.29 -12.82
N LEU A 50 4.08 -12.80 -11.99
CA LEU A 50 4.07 -12.60 -10.53
C LEU A 50 4.51 -11.20 -10.11
N ILE A 51 5.49 -10.60 -10.77
CA ILE A 51 6.04 -9.30 -10.42
C ILE A 51 5.00 -8.18 -10.46
N PRO A 52 4.21 -7.99 -11.55
CA PRO A 52 3.13 -7.01 -11.58
C PRO A 52 2.05 -7.26 -10.52
N GLY A 53 1.78 -8.51 -10.21
CA GLY A 53 0.88 -8.88 -9.12
C GLY A 53 1.36 -8.35 -7.76
N ALA A 54 2.63 -8.53 -7.45
CA ALA A 54 3.24 -8.01 -6.22
C ALA A 54 3.19 -6.46 -6.17
N PHE A 55 3.44 -5.77 -7.28
CA PHE A 55 3.31 -4.30 -7.34
C PHE A 55 1.87 -3.85 -7.11
N SER A 56 0.90 -4.51 -7.74
CA SER A 56 -0.53 -4.17 -7.59
C SER A 56 -1.01 -4.33 -6.14
N VAL A 57 -0.64 -5.44 -5.49
CA VAL A 57 -0.96 -5.67 -4.07
C VAL A 57 -0.28 -4.62 -3.19
N THR A 58 1.00 -4.32 -3.43
CA THR A 58 1.73 -3.30 -2.66
C THR A 58 1.09 -1.92 -2.81
N LYS A 59 0.68 -1.53 -4.03
CA LYS A 59 -0.05 -0.26 -4.27
C LYS A 59 -1.33 -0.20 -3.43
N GLN A 60 -2.12 -1.28 -3.41
CA GLN A 60 -3.34 -1.33 -2.61
C GLN A 60 -3.07 -1.23 -1.10
N VAL A 61 -2.02 -1.89 -0.61
CA VAL A 61 -1.62 -1.84 0.80
C VAL A 61 -1.18 -0.44 1.21
N ILE A 62 -0.47 0.30 0.34
CA ILE A 62 -0.10 1.70 0.55
C ILE A 62 -1.36 2.58 0.61
N GLN A 63 -2.29 2.40 -0.32
CA GLN A 63 -3.52 3.18 -0.39
C GLN A 63 -4.45 2.92 0.80
N LEU A 64 -4.45 1.72 1.35
CA LEU A 64 -5.14 1.36 2.61
C LEU A 64 -4.41 1.87 3.87
N GLY A 65 -3.23 2.49 3.72
CA GLY A 65 -2.49 3.08 4.83
C GLY A 65 -1.70 2.09 5.70
N TYR A 66 -1.41 0.88 5.21
CA TYR A 66 -0.62 -0.12 5.93
C TYR A 66 0.87 -0.09 5.61
N LEU A 67 1.29 0.63 4.57
CA LEU A 67 2.68 0.87 4.22
C LEU A 67 2.92 2.36 3.92
N PRO A 68 4.17 2.84 4.04
CA PRO A 68 4.53 4.19 3.61
C PRO A 68 4.30 4.36 2.11
N ARG A 69 4.17 5.61 1.68
CA ARG A 69 4.16 5.95 0.26
C ARG A 69 5.53 5.61 -0.32
N LEU A 70 5.55 4.66 -1.26
CA LEU A 70 6.75 4.29 -2.01
C LEU A 70 6.73 5.01 -3.36
N HIS A 71 7.90 5.26 -3.90
CA HIS A 71 8.04 5.79 -5.25
C HIS A 71 7.47 4.80 -6.28
N ILE A 72 6.59 5.28 -7.14
CA ILE A 72 5.91 4.49 -8.17
C ILE A 72 6.23 5.12 -9.52
N GLU A 73 6.90 4.37 -10.38
CA GLU A 73 7.15 4.78 -11.75
C GLU A 73 6.06 4.22 -12.66
N HIS A 74 5.40 5.09 -13.40
CA HIS A 74 4.45 4.67 -14.44
C HIS A 74 5.22 4.37 -15.72
N THR A 75 5.27 3.10 -16.12
CA THR A 75 6.02 2.65 -17.29
C THR A 75 5.28 2.85 -18.63
N SER A 76 3.98 3.16 -18.59
CA SER A 76 3.17 3.44 -19.77
C SER A 76 2.27 4.65 -19.55
N VAL A 77 2.25 5.57 -20.51
CA VAL A 77 1.34 6.73 -20.54
C VAL A 77 -0.09 6.33 -20.95
N LYS A 78 -0.24 5.21 -21.65
CA LYS A 78 -1.53 4.73 -22.19
C LYS A 78 -2.26 3.76 -21.26
N GLU A 79 -1.54 3.01 -20.45
CA GLU A 79 -2.11 1.98 -19.56
C GLU A 79 -1.78 2.31 -18.11
N THR A 80 -2.74 2.84 -17.38
CA THR A 80 -2.63 3.22 -15.97
C THR A 80 -2.33 2.06 -15.00
N GLY A 81 -2.37 0.81 -15.49
CA GLY A 81 -2.08 -0.39 -14.71
C GLY A 81 -0.61 -0.85 -14.72
N GLN A 82 0.22 -0.31 -15.61
CA GLN A 82 1.63 -0.69 -15.70
C GLN A 82 2.47 0.19 -14.78
N ILE A 83 2.70 -0.32 -13.57
CA ILE A 83 3.49 0.35 -12.54
C ILE A 83 4.78 -0.43 -12.27
N TYR A 84 5.86 0.29 -11.98
CA TYR A 84 7.12 -0.24 -11.52
C TYR A 84 7.43 0.34 -10.13
N MET A 85 7.78 -0.54 -9.19
CA MET A 85 8.17 -0.16 -7.84
C MET A 85 9.60 -0.64 -7.56
N PRO A 86 10.61 0.23 -7.68
CA PRO A 86 12.02 -0.16 -7.53
C PRO A 86 12.30 -0.87 -6.22
N PHE A 87 11.78 -0.34 -5.11
CA PHE A 87 11.99 -0.91 -3.78
C PHE A 87 11.46 -2.35 -3.66
N VAL A 88 10.25 -2.60 -4.17
CA VAL A 88 9.63 -3.93 -4.14
C VAL A 88 10.38 -4.89 -5.06
N ASN A 89 10.76 -4.44 -6.25
CA ASN A 89 11.49 -5.25 -7.22
C ASN A 89 12.85 -5.72 -6.67
N TRP A 90 13.63 -4.80 -6.10
CA TRP A 90 14.92 -5.15 -5.49
C TRP A 90 14.74 -5.99 -4.23
N GLY A 91 13.71 -5.74 -3.43
CA GLY A 91 13.37 -6.56 -2.27
C GLY A 91 13.04 -8.00 -2.65
N LEU A 92 12.23 -8.20 -3.69
CA LEU A 92 11.93 -9.53 -4.23
C LEU A 92 13.20 -10.22 -4.78
N PHE A 93 14.02 -9.48 -5.53
CA PHE A 93 15.28 -10.01 -6.05
C PHE A 93 16.20 -10.52 -4.94
N VAL A 94 16.41 -9.71 -3.90
CA VAL A 94 17.23 -10.10 -2.74
C VAL A 94 16.65 -11.32 -2.04
N ALA A 95 15.34 -11.36 -1.82
CA ALA A 95 14.66 -12.49 -1.19
C ALA A 95 14.82 -13.79 -2.00
N ILE A 96 14.70 -13.71 -3.33
CA ILE A 96 14.88 -14.87 -4.22
C ILE A 96 16.33 -15.35 -4.21
N VAL A 97 17.30 -14.44 -4.31
CA VAL A 97 18.74 -14.80 -4.25
C VAL A 97 19.06 -15.46 -2.91
N LEU A 98 18.57 -14.91 -1.79
CA LEU A 98 18.74 -15.52 -0.48
C LEU A 98 18.12 -16.93 -0.42
N ALA A 99 16.91 -17.12 -0.94
CA ALA A 99 16.27 -18.43 -1.00
C ALA A 99 17.12 -19.44 -1.78
N VAL A 100 17.62 -19.06 -2.96
CA VAL A 100 18.43 -19.94 -3.81
C VAL A 100 19.76 -20.31 -3.14
N VAL A 101 20.45 -19.32 -2.55
CA VAL A 101 21.75 -19.54 -1.89
C VAL A 101 21.62 -20.39 -0.62
N MET A 102 20.54 -20.17 0.16
CA MET A 102 20.31 -20.90 1.41
C MET A 102 19.88 -22.35 1.17
N PHE A 103 18.93 -22.57 0.30
CA PHE A 103 18.36 -23.91 0.13
C PHE A 103 19.17 -24.82 -0.78
N ARG A 104 19.79 -24.31 -1.83
CA ARG A 104 20.62 -25.07 -2.78
C ARG A 104 19.98 -26.35 -3.34
N SER A 105 18.72 -26.58 -3.03
CA SER A 105 17.95 -27.80 -3.33
C SER A 105 16.55 -27.43 -3.78
N SER A 106 16.12 -27.98 -4.91
CA SER A 106 14.76 -27.80 -5.41
C SER A 106 13.70 -28.41 -4.47
N SER A 107 14.06 -29.45 -3.72
CA SER A 107 13.17 -30.10 -2.77
C SER A 107 12.81 -29.19 -1.60
N ASN A 108 13.80 -28.47 -1.06
CA ASN A 108 13.57 -27.52 0.04
C ASN A 108 12.80 -26.27 -0.42
N LEU A 109 13.07 -25.80 -1.66
CA LEU A 109 12.27 -24.72 -2.26
C LEU A 109 10.83 -25.15 -2.50
N ALA A 110 10.60 -26.41 -2.88
CA ALA A 110 9.24 -26.97 -3.03
C ALA A 110 8.51 -27.06 -1.67
N ALA A 111 9.23 -27.37 -0.58
CA ALA A 111 8.67 -27.35 0.78
C ALA A 111 8.27 -25.93 1.20
N ALA A 112 9.13 -24.93 0.94
CA ALA A 112 8.81 -23.51 1.19
C ALA A 112 7.57 -23.06 0.42
N TYR A 113 7.52 -23.36 -0.88
CA TYR A 113 6.37 -23.07 -1.73
C TYR A 113 5.08 -23.74 -1.21
N GLY A 114 5.15 -25.03 -0.85
CA GLY A 114 4.01 -25.78 -0.35
C GLY A 114 3.38 -25.17 0.89
N ILE A 115 4.17 -24.75 1.87
CA ILE A 115 3.68 -24.08 3.09
C ILE A 115 3.07 -22.71 2.74
N ALA A 116 3.73 -21.91 1.91
CA ALA A 116 3.24 -20.58 1.54
C ALA A 116 1.85 -20.67 0.87
N VAL A 117 1.71 -21.55 -0.12
CA VAL A 117 0.46 -21.70 -0.87
C VAL A 117 -0.66 -22.27 -0.01
N THR A 118 -0.39 -23.32 0.79
CA THR A 118 -1.45 -23.91 1.63
C THR A 118 -1.87 -23.00 2.77
N LEU A 119 -0.99 -22.15 3.29
CA LEU A 119 -1.36 -21.12 4.25
C LEU A 119 -2.22 -20.03 3.61
N ASP A 120 -1.88 -19.60 2.39
CA ASP A 120 -2.66 -18.62 1.62
C ASP A 120 -4.07 -19.16 1.32
N MET A 121 -4.21 -20.43 0.90
CA MET A 121 -5.50 -21.08 0.69
C MET A 121 -6.34 -21.07 1.97
N LEU A 122 -5.75 -21.42 3.11
CA LEU A 122 -6.45 -21.47 4.40
C LEU A 122 -6.92 -20.07 4.84
N ILE A 123 -6.07 -19.04 4.69
CA ILE A 123 -6.42 -17.65 4.97
C ILE A 123 -7.55 -17.20 4.04
N THR A 124 -7.43 -17.47 2.75
CA THR A 124 -8.44 -17.10 1.74
C THR A 124 -9.79 -17.75 2.02
N THR A 125 -9.81 -19.01 2.41
CA THR A 125 -11.05 -19.71 2.80
C THR A 125 -11.72 -19.04 3.99
N VAL A 126 -10.95 -18.67 5.02
CA VAL A 126 -11.48 -17.92 6.19
C VAL A 126 -12.01 -16.54 5.77
N LEU A 127 -11.27 -15.81 4.95
CA LEU A 127 -11.71 -14.48 4.47
C LEU A 127 -12.96 -14.58 3.59
N THR A 128 -13.06 -15.61 2.76
CA THR A 128 -14.22 -15.87 1.91
C THR A 128 -15.48 -16.07 2.73
N PHE A 129 -15.42 -16.71 3.90
CA PHE A 129 -16.54 -16.79 4.83
C PHE A 129 -17.10 -15.41 5.17
N PHE A 130 -16.23 -14.46 5.53
CA PHE A 130 -16.66 -13.10 5.88
C PHE A 130 -17.29 -12.39 4.67
N VAL A 131 -16.74 -12.55 3.47
CA VAL A 131 -17.30 -11.97 2.25
C VAL A 131 -18.69 -12.53 1.96
N ILE A 132 -18.86 -13.86 1.98
CA ILE A 132 -20.14 -14.50 1.72
C ILE A 132 -21.18 -14.07 2.77
N ARG A 133 -20.77 -14.00 4.04
CA ARG A 133 -21.69 -13.67 5.14
C ARG A 133 -22.08 -12.19 5.17
N PHE A 134 -21.13 -11.27 5.00
CA PHE A 134 -21.35 -9.84 5.23
C PHE A 134 -21.50 -9.03 3.95
N ALA A 135 -20.83 -9.39 2.85
CA ALA A 135 -20.97 -8.67 1.60
C ALA A 135 -22.13 -9.22 0.74
N TRP A 136 -22.29 -10.55 0.67
CA TRP A 136 -23.34 -11.19 -0.10
C TRP A 136 -24.61 -11.51 0.70
N ASN A 137 -24.57 -11.35 2.04
CA ASN A 137 -25.70 -11.55 2.95
C ASN A 137 -26.35 -12.95 2.88
N TYR A 138 -25.58 -14.00 2.59
CA TYR A 138 -26.10 -15.38 2.62
C TYR A 138 -26.43 -15.85 4.06
N PRO A 139 -27.37 -16.79 4.21
CA PRO A 139 -27.74 -17.32 5.52
C PRO A 139 -26.55 -18.05 6.17
N LEU A 140 -26.39 -17.87 7.48
CA LEU A 140 -25.27 -18.38 8.27
C LEU A 140 -25.03 -19.90 8.10
N PRO A 141 -26.08 -20.79 8.12
CA PRO A 141 -25.86 -22.23 7.95
C PRO A 141 -25.20 -22.59 6.61
N LEU A 142 -25.58 -21.89 5.53
CA LEU A 142 -25.00 -22.13 4.20
C LEU A 142 -23.53 -21.67 4.15
N CYS A 143 -23.24 -20.49 4.75
CA CYS A 143 -21.86 -19.98 4.84
C CYS A 143 -20.97 -20.96 5.60
N ILE A 144 -21.43 -21.46 6.75
CA ILE A 144 -20.69 -22.43 7.57
C ILE A 144 -20.49 -23.75 6.80
N ALA A 145 -21.56 -24.31 6.23
CA ALA A 145 -21.48 -25.59 5.51
C ALA A 145 -20.50 -25.55 4.33
N SER A 146 -20.58 -24.50 3.50
CA SER A 146 -19.65 -24.32 2.38
C SER A 146 -18.21 -24.12 2.84
N THR A 147 -17.99 -23.26 3.84
CA THR A 147 -16.64 -22.93 4.31
C THR A 147 -15.98 -24.13 5.00
N ILE A 148 -16.71 -24.92 5.81
CA ILE A 148 -16.15 -26.08 6.51
C ILE A 148 -15.60 -27.11 5.52
N VAL A 149 -16.29 -27.37 4.41
CA VAL A 149 -15.82 -28.32 3.40
C VAL A 149 -14.45 -27.93 2.85
N PHE A 150 -14.30 -26.67 2.40
CA PHE A 150 -13.01 -26.18 1.90
C PHE A 150 -11.96 -26.06 3.00
N PHE A 151 -12.34 -25.59 4.19
CA PHE A 151 -11.43 -25.44 5.32
C PHE A 151 -10.83 -26.78 5.76
N VAL A 152 -11.60 -27.85 5.81
CA VAL A 152 -11.08 -29.19 6.16
C VAL A 152 -10.06 -29.67 5.13
N VAL A 153 -10.34 -29.46 3.83
CA VAL A 153 -9.41 -29.84 2.76
C VAL A 153 -8.12 -29.02 2.86
N ASP A 154 -8.23 -27.70 3.00
CA ASP A 154 -7.09 -26.80 3.13
C ASP A 154 -6.25 -27.08 4.37
N LEU A 155 -6.92 -27.39 5.49
CA LEU A 155 -6.26 -27.78 6.74
C LEU A 155 -5.49 -29.10 6.59
N ALA A 156 -6.03 -30.07 5.88
CA ALA A 156 -5.34 -31.32 5.60
C ALA A 156 -4.07 -31.09 4.75
N PHE A 157 -4.16 -30.26 3.70
CA PHE A 157 -2.99 -29.89 2.89
C PHE A 157 -1.95 -29.10 3.71
N PHE A 158 -2.40 -28.12 4.48
CA PHE A 158 -1.50 -27.34 5.34
C PHE A 158 -0.81 -28.23 6.37
N SER A 159 -1.54 -29.11 7.06
CA SER A 159 -0.97 -30.03 8.04
C SER A 159 0.07 -30.96 7.43
N SER A 160 -0.17 -31.47 6.20
CA SER A 160 0.80 -32.29 5.48
C SER A 160 2.10 -31.51 5.14
N ASN A 161 1.97 -30.24 4.77
CA ASN A 161 3.14 -29.40 4.48
C ASN A 161 3.85 -28.92 5.76
N LEU A 162 3.13 -28.79 6.88
CA LEU A 162 3.70 -28.38 8.17
C LEU A 162 4.79 -29.34 8.66
N LEU A 163 4.71 -30.63 8.30
CA LEU A 163 5.75 -31.61 8.58
C LEU A 163 7.10 -31.26 7.95
N LYS A 164 7.08 -30.45 6.87
CA LYS A 164 8.27 -29.98 6.15
C LYS A 164 8.71 -28.58 6.58
N LEU A 165 8.21 -28.09 7.74
CA LEU A 165 8.52 -26.75 8.23
C LEU A 165 10.04 -26.53 8.32
N PHE A 166 10.77 -27.50 8.89
CA PHE A 166 12.22 -27.41 9.07
C PHE A 166 13.01 -27.67 7.78
N ASP A 167 12.42 -28.29 6.77
CA ASP A 167 13.05 -28.56 5.48
C ASP A 167 13.05 -27.35 4.55
N GLY A 168 12.46 -26.21 4.96
CA GLY A 168 12.42 -24.98 4.16
C GLY A 168 11.16 -24.15 4.34
N GLY A 169 10.10 -24.69 4.93
CA GLY A 169 8.83 -24.03 5.12
C GLY A 169 8.85 -22.83 6.09
N TRP A 170 9.87 -22.73 6.93
CA TRP A 170 10.07 -21.60 7.85
C TRP A 170 10.37 -20.28 7.11
N PHE A 171 11.00 -20.35 5.92
CA PHE A 171 11.47 -19.18 5.17
C PHE A 171 10.33 -18.23 4.73
N PRO A 172 9.24 -18.70 4.06
CA PRO A 172 8.12 -17.83 3.72
C PRO A 172 7.39 -17.29 4.97
N LEU A 173 7.35 -18.04 6.07
CA LEU A 173 6.77 -17.56 7.31
C LEU A 173 7.59 -16.43 7.93
N MET A 174 8.92 -16.52 7.87
CA MET A 174 9.82 -15.45 8.31
C MET A 174 9.63 -14.18 7.49
N ILE A 175 9.57 -14.29 6.16
CA ILE A 175 9.32 -13.13 5.29
C ILE A 175 7.94 -12.54 5.56
N GLY A 176 6.90 -13.38 5.61
CA GLY A 176 5.54 -12.94 5.93
C GLY A 176 5.46 -12.23 7.29
N GLY A 177 6.11 -12.79 8.31
CA GLY A 177 6.24 -12.18 9.64
C GLY A 177 6.95 -10.83 9.62
N ALA A 178 8.04 -10.71 8.86
CA ALA A 178 8.77 -9.44 8.71
C ALA A 178 7.89 -8.37 8.01
N VAL A 179 7.22 -8.71 6.92
CA VAL A 179 6.29 -7.81 6.24
C VAL A 179 5.14 -7.41 7.15
N PHE A 180 4.54 -8.35 7.85
CA PHE A 180 3.46 -8.10 8.83
C PHE A 180 3.91 -7.15 9.95
N LEU A 181 5.13 -7.32 10.45
CA LEU A 181 5.74 -6.44 11.43
C LEU A 181 5.90 -5.01 10.89
N LEU A 182 6.39 -4.85 9.66
CA LEU A 182 6.51 -3.55 9.00
C LEU A 182 5.13 -2.87 8.87
N MET A 183 4.13 -3.60 8.38
CA MET A 183 2.77 -3.10 8.20
C MET A 183 2.13 -2.67 9.53
N THR A 184 2.23 -3.49 10.57
CA THR A 184 1.68 -3.17 11.89
C THR A 184 2.43 -2.03 12.57
N THR A 185 3.75 -1.93 12.39
CA THR A 185 4.56 -0.82 12.88
C THR A 185 4.17 0.50 12.20
N TRP A 186 4.02 0.47 10.87
CA TRP A 186 3.57 1.64 10.13
C TRP A 186 2.18 2.11 10.56
N LYS A 187 1.21 1.20 10.60
CA LYS A 187 -0.17 1.53 11.00
C LYS A 187 -0.22 2.13 12.41
N GLN A 188 0.46 1.51 13.36
CA GLN A 188 0.49 1.96 14.76
C GLN A 188 1.20 3.32 14.90
N GLY A 189 2.33 3.51 14.21
CA GLY A 189 3.03 4.79 14.18
C GLY A 189 2.20 5.91 13.55
N ARG A 190 1.45 5.63 12.49
CA ARG A 190 0.51 6.60 11.90
C ARG A 190 -0.62 6.99 12.85
N VAL A 191 -1.13 6.06 13.63
CA VAL A 191 -2.17 6.36 14.64
C VAL A 191 -1.58 7.27 15.73
N GLN A 192 -0.37 7.01 16.21
CA GLN A 192 0.29 7.85 17.21
C GLN A 192 0.59 9.25 16.68
N LEU A 193 1.16 9.35 15.47
CA LEU A 193 1.43 10.63 14.81
C LEU A 193 0.16 11.46 14.65
N ASN A 194 -0.93 10.85 14.18
CA ASN A 194 -2.20 11.53 14.06
C ASN A 194 -2.78 11.96 15.42
N SER A 195 -2.58 11.16 16.48
CA SER A 195 -3.00 11.52 17.83
C SER A 195 -2.21 12.71 18.38
N ALA A 196 -0.89 12.74 18.17
CA ALA A 196 -0.05 13.86 18.55
C ALA A 196 -0.45 15.16 17.81
N LEU A 197 -0.66 15.06 16.50
CA LEU A 197 -1.15 16.19 15.69
C LEU A 197 -2.50 16.74 16.17
N LYS A 198 -3.39 15.85 16.64
CA LYS A 198 -4.72 16.25 17.15
C LYS A 198 -4.66 16.94 18.51
N GLN A 199 -3.71 16.59 19.36
CA GLN A 199 -3.57 17.23 20.69
C GLN A 199 -3.20 18.71 20.57
N ASP A 200 -2.38 19.06 19.59
CA ASP A 200 -1.95 20.44 19.33
C ASP A 200 -2.81 21.15 18.27
N ALA A 201 -3.91 20.55 17.84
CA ALA A 201 -4.74 21.06 16.77
C ALA A 201 -5.54 22.29 17.22
N ILE A 202 -5.41 23.38 16.48
CA ILE A 202 -6.18 24.59 16.62
C ILE A 202 -7.42 24.50 15.73
N ASP A 203 -8.60 24.89 16.23
CA ASP A 203 -9.83 24.95 15.44
C ASP A 203 -9.73 26.00 14.33
N LEU A 204 -9.93 25.59 13.09
CA LEU A 204 -9.72 26.44 11.92
C LEU A 204 -10.72 27.62 11.84
N PRO A 205 -12.05 27.45 12.01
CA PRO A 205 -12.98 28.55 12.02
C PRO A 205 -12.63 29.62 13.04
N SER A 206 -12.46 29.23 14.31
CA SER A 206 -12.12 30.15 15.40
C SER A 206 -10.78 30.87 15.17
N PHE A 207 -9.82 30.19 14.58
CA PHE A 207 -8.52 30.79 14.22
C PHE A 207 -8.66 31.83 13.11
N LEU A 208 -9.46 31.54 12.07
CA LEU A 208 -9.70 32.48 10.98
C LEU A 208 -10.42 33.73 11.49
N ASP A 209 -11.45 33.58 12.33
CA ASP A 209 -12.14 34.71 12.94
C ASP A 209 -11.14 35.62 13.71
N ALA A 210 -10.23 35.05 14.48
CA ALA A 210 -9.22 35.79 15.19
C ALA A 210 -8.21 36.50 14.25
N VAL A 211 -7.78 35.87 13.18
CA VAL A 211 -6.87 36.41 12.17
C VAL A 211 -7.50 37.59 11.44
N PHE A 212 -8.80 37.52 11.15
CA PHE A 212 -9.52 38.56 10.40
C PHE A 212 -9.98 39.76 11.27
N VAL A 213 -9.78 39.72 12.58
CA VAL A 213 -9.87 40.91 13.41
C VAL A 213 -8.81 41.97 12.99
N SER A 214 -7.61 41.51 12.59
CA SER A 214 -6.55 42.33 12.02
C SER A 214 -6.00 41.63 10.76
N PRO A 215 -6.69 41.80 9.62
CA PRO A 215 -6.43 40.98 8.44
C PRO A 215 -5.01 41.17 7.89
N PRO A 216 -4.31 40.09 7.55
CA PRO A 216 -3.01 40.18 6.90
C PRO A 216 -3.13 40.70 5.47
N VAL A 217 -1.99 41.13 4.92
CA VAL A 217 -1.92 41.53 3.52
C VAL A 217 -2.37 40.40 2.60
N ARG A 218 -3.27 40.70 1.65
CA ARG A 218 -3.71 39.77 0.64
C ARG A 218 -2.88 39.86 -0.62
N VAL A 219 -2.45 38.73 -1.15
CA VAL A 219 -1.76 38.62 -2.45
C VAL A 219 -2.66 37.94 -3.45
N GLU A 220 -2.54 38.27 -4.73
CA GLU A 220 -3.32 37.66 -5.79
C GLU A 220 -3.03 36.15 -5.93
N GLY A 221 -4.01 35.39 -6.38
CA GLY A 221 -3.92 33.94 -6.60
C GLY A 221 -4.64 33.11 -5.53
N THR A 222 -4.47 31.80 -5.63
CA THR A 222 -5.10 30.81 -4.76
C THR A 222 -4.05 30.01 -3.99
N ALA A 223 -4.18 29.92 -2.68
CA ALA A 223 -3.39 29.03 -1.84
C ALA A 223 -4.19 27.77 -1.48
N VAL A 224 -3.60 26.63 -1.69
CA VAL A 224 -4.12 25.31 -1.29
C VAL A 224 -3.26 24.80 -0.14
N PHE A 225 -3.80 24.84 1.08
CA PHE A 225 -3.13 24.33 2.28
C PHE A 225 -3.57 22.91 2.55
N LEU A 226 -2.65 21.94 2.45
CA LEU A 226 -2.94 20.55 2.77
C LEU A 226 -2.92 20.33 4.28
N THR A 227 -3.98 19.68 4.78
CA THR A 227 -4.11 19.30 6.20
C THR A 227 -4.43 17.81 6.34
N ALA A 228 -3.96 17.21 7.42
CA ALA A 228 -4.24 15.80 7.72
C ALA A 228 -5.68 15.59 8.21
N GLU A 229 -6.26 16.58 8.93
CA GLU A 229 -7.59 16.50 9.51
C GLU A 229 -8.41 17.73 9.11
N PRO A 230 -9.69 17.58 8.72
CA PRO A 230 -10.55 18.69 8.40
C PRO A 230 -10.87 19.51 9.65
N GLY A 231 -11.09 20.81 9.48
CA GLY A 231 -11.41 21.72 10.58
C GLY A 231 -10.23 22.10 11.46
N THR A 232 -9.01 21.70 11.11
CA THR A 232 -7.79 22.06 11.87
C THR A 232 -6.90 23.01 11.09
N VAL A 233 -6.21 23.88 11.80
CA VAL A 233 -5.25 24.84 11.19
C VAL A 233 -4.05 24.08 10.65
N PRO A 234 -3.74 24.15 9.34
CA PRO A 234 -2.55 23.53 8.80
C PRO A 234 -1.26 24.19 9.34
N ASN A 235 -0.26 23.40 9.72
CA ASN A 235 1.04 23.94 10.13
C ASN A 235 1.67 24.84 9.05
N ALA A 236 1.46 24.51 7.78
CA ALA A 236 1.92 25.32 6.67
C ALA A 236 1.28 26.74 6.66
N LEU A 237 0.01 26.87 7.07
CA LEU A 237 -0.64 28.17 7.24
C LEU A 237 0.01 28.98 8.37
N LEU A 238 0.24 28.35 9.53
CA LEU A 238 0.88 29.01 10.68
C LEU A 238 2.29 29.52 10.31
N HIS A 239 3.07 28.70 9.63
CA HIS A 239 4.40 29.11 9.14
C HIS A 239 4.32 30.24 8.13
N ASN A 240 3.38 30.17 7.17
CA ASN A 240 3.20 31.25 6.18
C ASN A 240 2.83 32.58 6.85
N LEU A 241 1.85 32.56 7.76
CA LEU A 241 1.46 33.77 8.50
C LEU A 241 2.57 34.32 9.40
N LYS A 242 3.32 33.42 10.08
CA LYS A 242 4.40 33.83 10.96
C LYS A 242 5.58 34.52 10.22
N HIS A 243 5.97 33.91 9.09
CA HIS A 243 7.19 34.33 8.38
C HIS A 243 6.92 35.34 7.25
N ASN A 244 5.90 35.09 6.44
CA ASN A 244 5.56 35.90 5.28
C ASN A 244 4.52 36.97 5.58
N LYS A 245 3.67 36.78 6.62
CA LYS A 245 2.62 37.73 7.05
C LYS A 245 1.59 38.06 5.96
N VAL A 246 1.38 37.14 5.03
CA VAL A 246 0.44 37.30 3.91
C VAL A 246 -0.53 36.11 3.82
N LEU A 247 -1.72 36.36 3.24
CA LEU A 247 -2.66 35.37 2.77
C LEU A 247 -2.95 35.58 1.29
N HIS A 248 -3.28 34.53 0.57
CA HIS A 248 -3.76 34.66 -0.79
C HIS A 248 -5.22 35.16 -0.82
N LYS A 249 -5.63 35.68 -1.97
CA LYS A 249 -7.01 36.12 -2.18
C LYS A 249 -7.97 34.97 -1.90
N ASN A 250 -7.71 33.79 -2.47
CA ASN A 250 -8.49 32.59 -2.23
C ASN A 250 -7.65 31.57 -1.42
N ASN A 251 -8.23 31.00 -0.35
CA ASN A 251 -7.52 30.00 0.47
C ASN A 251 -8.38 28.74 0.62
N LEU A 252 -7.84 27.61 0.17
CA LEU A 252 -8.46 26.30 0.27
C LEU A 252 -7.73 25.45 1.32
N PHE A 253 -8.45 24.97 2.33
CA PHE A 253 -7.94 24.04 3.32
C PHE A 253 -8.36 22.63 2.92
N VAL A 254 -7.41 21.86 2.36
CA VAL A 254 -7.72 20.62 1.68
C VAL A 254 -7.29 19.42 2.50
N THR A 255 -8.24 18.54 2.80
CA THR A 255 -8.00 17.24 3.42
C THR A 255 -8.25 16.14 2.39
N VAL A 256 -7.30 15.22 2.24
CA VAL A 256 -7.44 14.05 1.37
C VAL A 256 -7.72 12.81 2.22
N ARG A 257 -8.86 12.16 1.97
CA ARG A 257 -9.28 10.94 2.66
C ARG A 257 -9.32 9.74 1.72
N SER A 258 -8.61 8.69 2.08
CA SER A 258 -8.72 7.40 1.41
C SER A 258 -9.75 6.53 2.13
N HIS A 259 -10.62 5.90 1.34
CA HIS A 259 -11.68 5.01 1.83
C HIS A 259 -11.38 3.55 1.47
N GLU A 260 -11.94 2.64 2.25
CA GLU A 260 -11.81 1.19 2.04
C GLU A 260 -12.69 0.66 0.89
N VAL A 261 -13.35 1.57 0.13
CA VAL A 261 -14.08 1.22 -1.09
C VAL A 261 -13.14 1.32 -2.31
N PRO A 262 -13.33 0.47 -3.34
CA PRO A 262 -12.43 0.47 -4.51
C PRO A 262 -12.45 1.79 -5.27
N TRP A 263 -13.62 2.32 -5.54
CA TRP A 263 -13.81 3.49 -6.39
C TRP A 263 -14.79 4.48 -5.78
N ILE A 264 -14.43 5.77 -5.86
CA ILE A 264 -15.35 6.89 -5.60
C ILE A 264 -15.52 7.65 -6.92
N ARG A 265 -16.79 7.86 -7.30
CA ARG A 265 -17.14 8.58 -8.52
C ARG A 265 -16.71 10.04 -8.42
N LEU A 266 -16.35 10.63 -9.56
CA LEU A 266 -15.87 12.01 -9.65
C LEU A 266 -16.87 13.02 -9.02
N ASP A 267 -18.17 12.85 -9.28
CA ASP A 267 -19.22 13.73 -8.79
C ASP A 267 -19.39 13.75 -7.25
N LYS A 268 -18.92 12.70 -6.57
CA LYS A 268 -18.95 12.54 -5.10
C LYS A 268 -17.57 12.65 -4.45
N ARG A 269 -16.56 13.06 -5.23
CA ARG A 269 -15.18 13.06 -4.76
C ARG A 269 -14.83 14.29 -3.95
N VAL A 270 -15.46 15.42 -4.21
CA VAL A 270 -15.12 16.71 -3.62
C VAL A 270 -16.30 17.29 -2.86
N GLU A 271 -16.11 17.49 -1.57
CA GLU A 271 -17.00 18.24 -0.68
C GLU A 271 -16.37 19.59 -0.38
N ILE A 272 -17.17 20.66 -0.38
CA ILE A 272 -16.70 22.03 -0.13
C ILE A 272 -17.64 22.72 0.86
N ASP A 273 -17.07 23.29 1.89
CA ASP A 273 -17.74 24.07 2.92
C ASP A 273 -17.13 25.48 2.98
N PRO A 274 -17.93 26.55 2.80
CA PRO A 274 -17.42 27.92 2.92
C PRO A 274 -17.17 28.28 4.39
N LEU A 275 -15.99 28.86 4.66
CA LEU A 275 -15.59 29.34 6.00
C LEU A 275 -15.71 30.87 6.13
N GLY A 276 -16.11 31.56 5.07
CA GLY A 276 -16.06 33.04 5.01
C GLY A 276 -14.68 33.58 4.62
N HIS A 277 -14.62 34.87 4.36
CA HIS A 277 -13.37 35.60 4.06
C HIS A 277 -12.56 35.02 2.89
N ASP A 278 -13.21 34.54 1.82
CA ASP A 278 -12.58 33.83 0.70
C ASP A 278 -11.72 32.63 1.13
N CYS A 279 -12.23 31.92 2.15
CA CYS A 279 -11.67 30.70 2.70
C CYS A 279 -12.68 29.56 2.57
N TRP A 280 -12.21 28.38 2.14
CA TRP A 280 -13.03 27.17 1.98
C TRP A 280 -12.37 25.96 2.58
N GLN A 281 -13.13 25.14 3.26
CA GLN A 281 -12.72 23.80 3.63
C GLN A 281 -13.13 22.84 2.52
N VAL A 282 -12.18 22.04 2.06
CA VAL A 282 -12.40 21.07 0.98
C VAL A 282 -11.96 19.69 1.44
N THR A 283 -12.84 18.71 1.32
CA THR A 283 -12.49 17.31 1.57
C THR A 283 -12.54 16.54 0.25
N VAL A 284 -11.42 15.90 -0.07
CA VAL A 284 -11.29 15.09 -1.29
C VAL A 284 -11.23 13.62 -0.93
N HIS A 285 -12.16 12.84 -1.48
CA HIS A 285 -12.34 11.42 -1.20
C HIS A 285 -11.82 10.56 -2.34
N TYR A 286 -10.96 9.59 -2.02
CA TYR A 286 -10.47 8.58 -2.95
C TYR A 286 -10.77 7.18 -2.46
N GLY A 287 -11.20 6.29 -3.36
CA GLY A 287 -11.20 4.86 -3.11
C GLY A 287 -9.79 4.29 -3.31
N PHE A 288 -9.51 3.12 -2.74
CA PHE A 288 -8.15 2.55 -2.78
C PHE A 288 -7.65 2.13 -4.17
N LYS A 289 -8.52 2.13 -5.20
CA LYS A 289 -8.14 1.95 -6.62
C LYS A 289 -8.12 3.24 -7.42
N ASN A 290 -8.55 4.37 -6.84
CA ASN A 290 -8.43 5.65 -7.51
C ASN A 290 -6.98 6.11 -7.50
N ASP A 291 -6.49 6.66 -8.61
CA ASP A 291 -5.25 7.41 -8.63
C ASP A 291 -5.48 8.79 -8.00
N PRO A 292 -4.74 9.16 -6.97
CA PRO A 292 -4.90 10.44 -6.29
C PRO A 292 -4.27 11.56 -7.12
N ASP A 293 -5.09 12.28 -7.88
CA ASP A 293 -4.74 13.48 -8.63
C ASP A 293 -5.53 14.66 -8.06
N LEU A 294 -4.87 15.41 -7.19
CA LEU A 294 -5.50 16.52 -6.49
C LEU A 294 -5.81 17.70 -7.40
N PRO A 295 -4.92 18.15 -8.31
CA PRO A 295 -5.22 19.22 -9.25
C PRO A 295 -6.49 18.95 -10.08
N THR A 296 -6.62 17.74 -10.62
CA THR A 296 -7.80 17.33 -11.40
C THR A 296 -9.07 17.27 -10.53
N ALA A 297 -8.97 16.81 -9.29
CA ALA A 297 -10.10 16.80 -8.37
C ALA A 297 -10.57 18.22 -8.03
N LEU A 298 -9.64 19.15 -7.76
CA LEU A 298 -9.96 20.54 -7.43
C LEU A 298 -10.58 21.33 -8.62
N GLN A 299 -10.31 20.94 -9.87
CA GLN A 299 -10.96 21.56 -11.02
C GLN A 299 -12.49 21.43 -11.01
N GLN A 300 -13.04 20.45 -10.27
CA GLN A 300 -14.50 20.32 -10.09
C GLN A 300 -15.11 21.43 -9.25
N LEU A 301 -14.29 22.23 -8.56
CA LEU A 301 -14.74 23.40 -7.80
C LEU A 301 -15.04 24.62 -8.68
N ARG A 302 -14.65 24.59 -9.96
CA ARG A 302 -14.98 25.63 -10.93
C ARG A 302 -16.50 25.78 -11.03
N GLY A 303 -16.99 26.99 -10.82
CA GLY A 303 -18.43 27.29 -10.80
C GLY A 303 -19.12 27.07 -9.47
N ARG A 304 -18.42 26.60 -8.41
CA ARG A 304 -18.97 26.49 -7.06
C ARG A 304 -18.49 27.62 -6.12
N GLY A 305 -18.12 28.78 -6.69
CA GLY A 305 -17.69 29.96 -5.93
C GLY A 305 -16.18 30.08 -5.73
N CYS A 306 -15.39 29.12 -6.24
CA CYS A 306 -13.93 29.19 -6.20
C CYS A 306 -13.37 29.07 -7.62
N GLU A 307 -12.69 30.13 -8.09
CA GLU A 307 -11.98 30.12 -9.35
C GLU A 307 -10.54 29.60 -9.10
N LEU A 308 -10.25 28.42 -9.61
CA LEU A 308 -8.92 27.83 -9.62
C LEU A 308 -8.27 28.05 -10.98
N ASP A 309 -7.22 28.83 -11.01
CA ASP A 309 -6.32 28.97 -12.15
C ASP A 309 -4.99 28.26 -11.83
N ASN A 310 -4.65 27.27 -12.63
CA ASN A 310 -3.44 26.47 -12.43
C ASN A 310 -2.14 27.32 -12.46
N MET A 311 -2.16 28.48 -13.12
CA MET A 311 -0.99 29.35 -13.21
C MET A 311 -0.76 30.19 -11.97
N THR A 312 -1.81 30.46 -11.18
CA THR A 312 -1.77 31.31 -9.98
C THR A 312 -2.06 30.54 -8.71
N THR A 313 -2.15 29.21 -8.77
CA THR A 313 -2.40 28.34 -7.61
C THR A 313 -1.09 27.82 -7.02
N SER A 314 -0.90 28.02 -5.71
CA SER A 314 0.22 27.49 -4.93
C SER A 314 -0.26 26.46 -3.92
N TYR A 315 0.46 25.34 -3.82
CA TYR A 315 0.16 24.23 -2.90
C TYR A 315 1.13 24.27 -1.71
N PHE A 316 0.60 24.47 -0.52
CA PHE A 316 1.37 24.54 0.72
C PHE A 316 1.21 23.22 1.49
N LEU A 317 2.33 22.53 1.71
CA LEU A 317 2.39 21.26 2.41
C LEU A 317 3.24 21.37 3.67
N SER A 318 2.84 20.66 4.73
CA SER A 318 3.70 20.42 5.88
C SER A 318 4.44 19.10 5.68
N ARG A 319 5.76 19.12 5.80
CA ARG A 319 6.58 17.91 5.87
C ARG A 319 6.90 17.62 7.34
N ASP A 320 6.21 16.63 7.89
CA ASP A 320 6.39 16.25 9.28
C ASP A 320 7.67 15.40 9.44
N ILE A 321 8.59 15.90 10.28
CA ILE A 321 9.80 15.18 10.66
C ILE A 321 9.53 14.51 12.01
N VAL A 322 9.39 13.21 11.99
CA VAL A 322 9.09 12.41 13.20
C VAL A 322 10.35 12.22 14.03
N ILE A 323 10.29 12.65 15.29
CA ILE A 323 11.34 12.44 16.28
C ILE A 323 10.84 11.40 17.29
N PRO A 324 11.47 10.20 17.36
CA PRO A 324 11.08 9.21 18.36
C PRO A 324 11.37 9.70 19.77
N THR A 325 10.39 9.57 20.67
CA THR A 325 10.49 9.95 22.08
C THR A 325 10.39 8.71 22.95
N VAL A 326 11.28 8.57 23.94
CA VAL A 326 11.27 7.40 24.82
C VAL A 326 10.08 7.48 25.77
N GLY A 327 9.10 6.58 25.63
CA GLY A 327 8.17 6.33 26.72
C GLY A 327 6.68 6.12 26.43
N THR A 328 6.14 6.33 25.23
CA THR A 328 4.69 6.26 25.03
C THR A 328 4.29 5.50 23.77
N GLY A 329 3.81 4.27 23.93
CA GLY A 329 2.92 3.61 22.96
C GLY A 329 3.51 2.46 22.13
N MET A 330 4.73 2.53 21.61
CA MET A 330 5.41 1.43 20.91
C MET A 330 6.74 1.09 21.58
N ALA A 331 7.26 -0.13 21.34
CA ALA A 331 8.62 -0.46 21.75
C ALA A 331 9.63 0.49 21.05
N PRO A 332 10.67 0.98 21.73
CA PRO A 332 11.58 2.03 21.19
C PRO A 332 12.24 1.68 19.84
N TRP A 333 12.50 0.41 19.58
CA TRP A 333 13.04 -0.04 18.31
C TRP A 333 12.01 0.05 17.17
N ARG A 334 10.71 -0.13 17.46
CA ARG A 334 9.62 0.04 16.47
C ARG A 334 9.38 1.52 16.16
N GLU A 335 9.52 2.41 17.14
CA GLU A 335 9.44 3.86 16.92
C GLU A 335 10.57 4.34 16.00
N LYS A 336 11.79 3.87 16.22
CA LYS A 336 12.93 4.15 15.33
C LYS A 336 12.68 3.60 13.91
N LEU A 337 12.14 2.40 13.83
CA LEU A 337 11.77 1.79 12.54
C LEU A 337 10.70 2.63 11.83
N PHE A 338 9.65 3.05 12.55
CA PHE A 338 8.62 3.92 12.01
C PHE A 338 9.18 5.25 11.54
N ALA A 339 10.01 5.93 12.34
CA ALA A 339 10.65 7.18 11.97
C ALA A 339 11.50 7.04 10.70
N GLN A 340 12.25 5.93 10.55
CA GLN A 340 13.02 5.64 9.35
C GLN A 340 12.11 5.37 8.14
N MET A 341 11.02 4.62 8.31
CA MET A 341 10.03 4.39 7.26
C MET A 341 9.36 5.70 6.84
N HIS A 342 9.04 6.57 7.80
CA HIS A 342 8.42 7.87 7.54
C HIS A 342 9.37 8.83 6.82
N HIS A 343 10.64 8.84 7.19
CA HIS A 343 11.67 9.65 6.53
C HIS A 343 11.87 9.25 5.06
N ASN A 344 11.83 7.94 4.77
CA ASN A 344 12.02 7.38 3.43
C ASN A 344 10.72 7.33 2.59
N ALA A 345 9.59 7.75 3.15
CA ALA A 345 8.33 7.79 2.42
C ALA A 345 8.37 8.87 1.33
N SER A 346 7.80 8.59 0.17
CA SER A 346 7.62 9.59 -0.89
C SER A 346 6.79 10.77 -0.39
N GLY A 347 7.14 11.96 -0.87
CA GLY A 347 6.47 13.20 -0.51
C GLY A 347 4.98 13.19 -0.84
N ALA A 348 4.20 13.95 -0.08
CA ALA A 348 2.78 14.10 -0.37
C ALA A 348 2.52 14.77 -1.72
N ALA A 349 3.44 15.63 -2.16
CA ALA A 349 3.37 16.31 -3.45
C ALA A 349 3.37 15.31 -4.61
N GLU A 350 4.32 14.37 -4.60
CA GLU A 350 4.42 13.32 -5.62
C GLU A 350 3.21 12.39 -5.59
N PHE A 351 2.79 11.95 -4.39
CA PHE A 351 1.65 11.05 -4.24
C PHE A 351 0.32 11.66 -4.73
N LEU A 352 0.14 12.97 -4.60
CA LEU A 352 -1.05 13.70 -5.00
C LEU A 352 -0.94 14.30 -6.41
N ASN A 353 0.11 13.96 -7.14
CA ASN A 353 0.39 14.44 -8.50
C ASN A 353 0.38 15.98 -8.60
N LEU A 354 0.99 16.67 -7.61
CA LEU A 354 1.05 18.12 -7.62
C LEU A 354 2.12 18.64 -8.60
N PRO A 355 1.88 19.78 -9.27
CA PRO A 355 2.86 20.37 -10.19
C PRO A 355 4.08 20.88 -9.41
N ASN A 356 5.27 20.41 -9.75
CA ASN A 356 6.52 20.68 -9.01
C ASN A 356 6.85 22.17 -8.85
N ASN A 357 6.45 22.99 -9.81
CA ASN A 357 6.70 24.44 -9.81
C ASN A 357 5.71 25.25 -8.94
N ALA A 358 4.67 24.62 -8.42
CA ALA A 358 3.63 25.27 -7.62
C ALA A 358 3.60 24.78 -6.16
N VAL A 359 4.56 23.94 -5.74
CA VAL A 359 4.61 23.34 -4.41
C VAL A 359 5.56 24.10 -3.49
N VAL A 360 5.08 24.42 -2.28
CA VAL A 360 5.86 24.98 -1.18
C VAL A 360 5.80 24.01 -0.01
N GLU A 361 6.93 23.37 0.33
CA GLU A 361 7.03 22.46 1.47
C GLU A 361 7.63 23.15 2.69
N LEU A 362 6.94 23.07 3.83
CA LEU A 362 7.34 23.65 5.10
C LEU A 362 7.56 22.53 6.13
N GLY A 363 8.76 22.48 6.71
CA GLY A 363 9.15 21.42 7.65
C GLY A 363 8.66 21.68 9.07
N SER A 364 7.98 20.71 9.68
CA SER A 364 7.60 20.70 11.10
C SER A 364 8.19 19.50 11.82
N LYS A 365 8.72 19.68 13.04
CA LYS A 365 9.23 18.57 13.87
C LYS A 365 8.15 18.13 14.84
N ILE A 366 7.82 16.83 14.85
CA ILE A 366 6.79 16.25 15.70
C ILE A 366 7.42 15.14 16.54
N GLN A 367 7.22 15.20 17.85
CA GLN A 367 7.63 14.17 18.79
C GLN A 367 6.51 13.14 18.95
N ILE A 368 6.85 11.85 18.87
CA ILE A 368 5.91 10.73 19.05
C ILE A 368 6.46 9.72 20.05
#